data_eb29183e4400fb134f12541137aa0b63
#
_entry.id   eb29183e4400fb134f12541137aa0b63
#
_cell.length_a   1.000
_cell.length_b   1.000
_cell.length_c   1.000
_cell.angle_alpha   90.00
_cell.angle_beta   90.00
_cell.angle_gamma   90.00
#
_symmetry.space_group_name_H-M   'P 1'
#
loop_
_entity.id
_entity.type
_entity.pdbx_description
1 polymer ?
#
loop_
_entity_poly.entity_id
_entity_poly.type
_entity_poly.pdbx_seq_one_letter_code
_entity_poly.pdbx_strand_id
1 'polypeptide(L)'
;MKATLAPGLQHCFTFRVPANKTVPHLYPEVAEFQVMPAVFATDFMVGLMEWTCMQLMAPHLDAGEGSLGVHINVSHTAATPPGLSVTVDAECIGVEGRRISFNVKAHDGIGSIGEGRHQRFVIEWDKFSERLRAKAAKIVTESA
;
A
#
# COMPACT_ATOMS: atom_id res chain seq x y z
N MET A 1 -9.98 16.41 6.00
CA MET A 1 -8.51 16.37 5.97
C MET A 1 -7.98 17.56 6.77
N LYS A 2 -7.16 17.25 7.75
CA LYS A 2 -6.63 18.29 8.64
C LYS A 2 -5.42 18.98 8.03
N ALA A 3 -5.20 20.25 8.36
CA ALA A 3 -4.06 21.01 7.89
C ALA A 3 -2.70 20.48 8.40
N THR A 4 -2.73 19.62 9.43
CA THR A 4 -1.55 18.97 9.98
C THR A 4 -0.97 17.88 9.05
N LEU A 5 -1.74 17.40 8.06
CA LEU A 5 -1.22 16.52 7.01
C LEU A 5 -0.37 17.37 6.06
N ALA A 6 0.93 17.26 6.20
CA ALA A 6 1.88 18.18 5.55
C ALA A 6 3.19 17.46 5.22
N PRO A 7 3.95 17.99 4.24
CA PRO A 7 5.30 17.47 3.95
C PRO A 7 6.20 17.49 5.19
N GLY A 8 7.02 16.46 5.30
CA GLY A 8 7.94 16.26 6.43
C GLY A 8 7.45 15.30 7.49
N LEU A 9 6.17 14.94 7.50
CA LEU A 9 5.65 13.89 8.38
C LEU A 9 6.30 12.56 8.02
N GLN A 10 6.71 11.82 9.05
CA GLN A 10 7.37 10.52 8.90
C GLN A 10 6.68 9.46 9.75
N HIS A 11 6.72 8.21 9.29
CA HIS A 11 6.24 7.07 10.03
C HIS A 11 7.04 5.83 9.65
N CYS A 12 7.25 4.96 10.65
CA CYS A 12 7.98 3.72 10.48
C CYS A 12 7.13 2.57 11.02
N PHE A 13 7.04 1.49 10.27
CA PHE A 13 6.27 0.32 10.67
C PHE A 13 7.04 -0.95 10.36
N THR A 14 7.08 -1.88 11.32
CA THR A 14 7.77 -3.16 11.19
C THR A 14 6.75 -4.29 11.17
N PHE A 15 6.93 -5.20 10.22
CA PHE A 15 6.04 -6.32 9.96
C PHE A 15 6.86 -7.59 9.77
N ARG A 16 6.55 -8.63 10.54
CA ARG A 16 7.19 -9.93 10.36
C ARG A 16 6.53 -10.67 9.19
N VAL A 17 7.32 -11.10 8.22
CA VAL A 17 6.81 -11.79 7.03
C VAL A 17 6.29 -13.19 7.41
N PRO A 18 4.97 -13.43 7.30
CA PRO A 18 4.43 -14.76 7.51
C PRO A 18 4.52 -15.60 6.23
N ALA A 19 4.39 -16.91 6.37
CA ALA A 19 4.44 -17.84 5.23
C ALA A 19 3.38 -17.52 4.16
N ASN A 20 2.20 -17.04 4.56
CA ASN A 20 1.08 -16.76 3.64
C ASN A 20 1.20 -15.45 2.86
N LYS A 21 2.28 -14.69 3.05
CA LYS A 21 2.54 -13.45 2.28
C LYS A 21 3.73 -13.62 1.33
N THR A 22 3.95 -14.85 0.91
CA THR A 22 5.01 -15.18 -0.05
C THR A 22 4.43 -15.43 -1.44
N VAL A 23 5.30 -15.43 -2.46
CA VAL A 23 4.89 -15.48 -3.87
C VAL A 23 3.91 -16.61 -4.20
N PRO A 24 4.09 -17.86 -3.73
CA PRO A 24 3.14 -18.93 -4.05
C PRO A 24 1.71 -18.69 -3.55
N HIS A 25 1.52 -17.80 -2.60
CA HIS A 25 0.21 -17.49 -2.02
C HIS A 25 -0.57 -16.39 -2.76
N LEU A 26 0.04 -15.72 -3.77
CA LEU A 26 -0.63 -14.68 -4.52
C LEU A 26 -1.80 -15.23 -5.35
N TYR A 27 -1.51 -16.25 -6.13
CA TYR A 27 -2.49 -16.94 -6.98
C TYR A 27 -2.31 -18.43 -6.83
N PRO A 28 -2.95 -19.06 -5.81
CA PRO A 28 -2.75 -20.48 -5.53
C PRO A 28 -3.05 -21.42 -6.71
N GLU A 29 -3.94 -21.01 -7.62
CA GLU A 29 -4.35 -21.75 -8.81
C GLU A 29 -3.40 -21.61 -10.01
N VAL A 30 -2.38 -20.72 -9.92
CA VAL A 30 -1.47 -20.41 -11.04
C VAL A 30 -0.14 -21.13 -10.86
N ALA A 31 0.16 -22.04 -11.80
CA ALA A 31 1.36 -22.88 -11.73
C ALA A 31 2.67 -22.07 -11.69
N GLU A 32 2.73 -20.98 -12.43
CA GLU A 32 3.92 -20.12 -12.50
C GLU A 32 4.30 -19.55 -11.12
N PHE A 33 3.30 -19.25 -10.28
CA PHE A 33 3.55 -18.76 -8.92
C PHE A 33 3.92 -19.90 -7.95
N GLN A 34 3.43 -21.13 -8.20
CA GLN A 34 3.67 -22.25 -7.29
C GLN A 34 5.11 -22.76 -7.34
N VAL A 35 5.81 -22.56 -8.46
CA VAL A 35 7.22 -22.96 -8.61
C VAL A 35 8.20 -21.90 -8.11
N MET A 36 7.70 -20.72 -7.74
CA MET A 36 8.54 -19.64 -7.22
C MET A 36 8.98 -19.91 -5.78
N PRO A 37 10.17 -19.42 -5.40
CA PRO A 37 10.59 -19.50 -4.00
C PRO A 37 9.60 -18.80 -3.06
N ALA A 38 9.46 -19.33 -1.84
CA ALA A 38 8.62 -18.72 -0.80
C ALA A 38 9.34 -17.54 -0.17
N VAL A 39 9.31 -16.40 -0.87
CA VAL A 39 9.86 -15.12 -0.41
C VAL A 39 8.77 -14.06 -0.40
N PHE A 40 8.96 -13.00 0.39
CA PHE A 40 8.01 -11.90 0.49
C PHE A 40 7.68 -11.37 -0.91
N ALA A 41 6.40 -11.43 -1.28
CA ALA A 41 5.98 -11.07 -2.62
C ALA A 41 6.00 -9.55 -2.82
N THR A 42 6.33 -9.12 -4.03
CA THR A 42 6.32 -7.70 -4.41
C THR A 42 4.97 -7.05 -4.10
N ASP A 43 3.88 -7.73 -4.42
CA ASP A 43 2.52 -7.26 -4.17
C ASP A 43 2.28 -6.99 -2.68
N PHE A 44 2.74 -7.88 -1.81
CA PHE A 44 2.60 -7.72 -0.37
C PHE A 44 3.56 -6.66 0.18
N MET A 45 4.74 -6.49 -0.41
CA MET A 45 5.63 -5.37 -0.06
C MET A 45 4.97 -4.03 -0.39
N VAL A 46 4.38 -3.90 -1.56
CA VAL A 46 3.62 -2.71 -1.94
C VAL A 46 2.47 -2.47 -0.96
N GLY A 47 1.71 -3.51 -0.64
CA GLY A 47 0.63 -3.42 0.36
C GLY A 47 1.13 -2.96 1.73
N LEU A 48 2.30 -3.40 2.16
CA LEU A 48 2.92 -2.95 3.41
C LEU A 48 3.32 -1.48 3.35
N MET A 49 3.86 -1.04 2.21
CA MET A 49 4.17 0.37 1.97
C MET A 49 2.90 1.24 2.01
N GLU A 50 1.82 0.79 1.37
CA GLU A 50 0.53 1.46 1.43
C GLU A 50 0.03 1.56 2.88
N TRP A 51 0.08 0.46 3.61
CA TRP A 51 -0.39 0.40 4.99
C TRP A 51 0.38 1.35 5.90
N THR A 52 1.70 1.44 5.72
CA THR A 52 2.54 2.37 6.48
C THR A 52 2.14 3.83 6.18
N CYS A 53 1.87 4.16 4.92
CA CYS A 53 1.39 5.49 4.54
C CYS A 53 0.00 5.78 5.13
N MET A 54 -0.89 4.79 5.15
CA MET A 54 -2.21 4.92 5.77
C MET A 54 -2.10 5.20 7.27
N GLN A 55 -1.17 4.54 7.96
CA GLN A 55 -0.91 4.79 9.38
C GLN A 55 -0.38 6.21 9.60
N LEU A 56 0.49 6.70 8.73
CA LEU A 56 0.98 8.07 8.78
C LEU A 56 -0.15 9.09 8.64
N MET A 57 -1.10 8.83 7.73
CA MET A 57 -2.21 9.72 7.43
C MET A 57 -3.30 9.71 8.50
N ALA A 58 -3.52 8.59 9.16
CA ALA A 58 -4.69 8.35 10.01
C ALA A 58 -4.98 9.46 11.04
N PRO A 59 -3.98 9.98 11.80
CA PRO A 59 -4.24 11.05 12.76
C PRO A 59 -4.65 12.38 12.13
N HIS A 60 -4.47 12.53 10.82
CA HIS A 60 -4.65 13.79 10.09
C HIS A 60 -5.90 13.78 9.21
N LEU A 61 -6.71 12.74 9.28
CA LEU A 61 -7.97 12.63 8.56
C LEU A 61 -9.14 12.97 9.47
N ASP A 62 -10.21 13.49 8.87
CA ASP A 62 -11.46 13.75 9.58
C ASP A 62 -12.31 12.47 9.63
N ALA A 63 -13.32 12.45 10.51
CA ALA A 63 -14.26 11.36 10.57
C ALA A 63 -14.95 11.15 9.21
N GLY A 64 -15.09 9.89 8.80
CA GLY A 64 -15.68 9.53 7.51
C GLY A 64 -14.75 9.64 6.32
N GLU A 65 -13.52 10.07 6.52
CA GLU A 65 -12.49 10.12 5.48
C GLU A 65 -11.59 8.89 5.51
N GLY A 66 -11.06 8.57 4.35
CA GLY A 66 -10.01 7.58 4.16
C GLY A 66 -9.18 7.94 2.95
N SER A 67 -8.38 7.02 2.47
CA SER A 67 -7.57 7.24 1.27
C SER A 67 -7.50 6.01 0.41
N LEU A 68 -7.29 6.22 -0.89
CA LEU A 68 -7.05 5.17 -1.87
C LEU A 68 -5.68 5.35 -2.50
N GLY A 69 -4.98 4.23 -2.77
CA GLY A 69 -3.76 4.25 -3.55
C GLY A 69 -4.08 4.61 -5.01
N VAL A 70 -3.37 5.59 -5.57
CA VAL A 70 -3.59 6.05 -6.95
C VAL A 70 -2.33 5.96 -7.81
N HIS A 71 -1.16 5.78 -7.21
CA HIS A 71 0.10 5.66 -7.93
C HIS A 71 1.11 4.90 -7.10
N ILE A 72 1.86 4.03 -7.75
CA ILE A 72 2.97 3.29 -7.16
C ILE A 72 4.11 3.22 -8.17
N ASN A 73 5.30 3.58 -7.72
CA ASN A 73 6.52 3.47 -8.51
C ASN A 73 7.65 3.08 -7.57
N VAL A 74 7.81 1.78 -7.37
CA VAL A 74 8.80 1.24 -6.44
C VAL A 74 9.60 0.13 -7.12
N SER A 75 10.82 -0.08 -6.62
CA SER A 75 11.67 -1.21 -7.00
C SER A 75 11.70 -2.20 -5.85
N HIS A 76 11.72 -3.49 -6.18
CA HIS A 76 11.90 -4.60 -5.24
C HIS A 76 13.20 -5.30 -5.63
N THR A 77 14.26 -5.07 -4.87
CA THR A 77 15.64 -5.37 -5.29
C THR A 77 16.28 -6.51 -4.54
N ALA A 78 15.66 -7.00 -3.46
CA ALA A 78 16.18 -8.12 -2.69
C ALA A 78 15.04 -8.95 -2.10
N ALA A 79 15.22 -10.26 -2.08
CA ALA A 79 14.24 -11.21 -1.55
C ALA A 79 14.34 -11.31 -0.04
N THR A 80 13.20 -11.50 0.62
CA THR A 80 13.11 -11.70 2.07
C THR A 80 12.37 -13.00 2.36
N PRO A 81 12.99 -13.98 3.04
CA PRO A 81 12.30 -15.20 3.43
C PRO A 81 11.32 -14.96 4.58
N PRO A 82 10.34 -15.86 4.79
CA PRO A 82 9.45 -15.78 5.95
C PRO A 82 10.24 -15.83 7.25
N GLY A 83 9.72 -15.15 8.26
CA GLY A 83 10.33 -15.11 9.59
C GLY A 83 11.21 -13.89 9.82
N LEU A 84 11.74 -13.26 8.79
CA LEU A 84 12.40 -11.97 8.91
C LEU A 84 11.36 -10.85 9.04
N SER A 85 11.74 -9.76 9.67
CA SER A 85 10.90 -8.57 9.78
C SER A 85 11.29 -7.55 8.73
N VAL A 86 10.29 -6.98 8.07
CA VAL A 86 10.46 -5.88 7.12
C VAL A 86 10.00 -4.59 7.79
N THR A 87 10.85 -3.58 7.76
CA THR A 87 10.52 -2.24 8.23
C THR A 87 10.35 -1.32 7.03
N VAL A 88 9.23 -0.59 7.01
CA VAL A 88 8.97 0.45 6.02
C VAL A 88 9.09 1.81 6.68
N ASP A 89 9.88 2.67 6.07
CA ASP A 89 9.96 4.09 6.41
C ASP A 89 9.18 4.87 5.36
N ALA A 90 8.19 5.64 5.80
CA ALA A 90 7.38 6.49 4.95
C ALA A 90 7.57 7.96 5.32
N GLU A 91 7.65 8.81 4.32
CA GLU A 91 7.72 10.27 4.50
C GLU A 91 6.74 10.94 3.54
N CYS A 92 5.92 11.83 4.07
CA CYS A 92 5.09 12.70 3.24
C CYS A 92 5.97 13.74 2.58
N ILE A 93 5.97 13.79 1.25
CA ILE A 93 6.78 14.72 0.47
C ILE A 93 5.97 15.77 -0.27
N GLY A 94 4.65 15.65 -0.28
CA GLY A 94 3.79 16.61 -0.97
C GLY A 94 2.33 16.46 -0.61
N VAL A 95 1.63 17.57 -0.60
CA VAL A 95 0.17 17.64 -0.43
C VAL A 95 -0.35 18.62 -1.47
N GLU A 96 -1.08 18.10 -2.46
CA GLU A 96 -1.72 18.90 -3.51
C GLU A 96 -3.23 18.65 -3.49
N GLY A 97 -3.97 19.51 -2.79
CA GLY A 97 -5.37 19.26 -2.52
C GLY A 97 -5.53 17.97 -1.73
N ARG A 98 -6.23 17.00 -2.30
CA ARG A 98 -6.46 15.69 -1.66
C ARG A 98 -5.46 14.61 -2.11
N ARG A 99 -4.48 14.96 -2.94
CA ARG A 99 -3.42 14.03 -3.38
C ARG A 99 -2.21 14.17 -2.48
N ILE A 100 -1.84 13.09 -1.85
CA ILE A 100 -0.73 13.03 -0.91
C ILE A 100 0.37 12.16 -1.51
N SER A 101 1.59 12.67 -1.54
CA SER A 101 2.76 11.97 -2.09
C SER A 101 3.71 11.56 -1.00
N PHE A 102 4.28 10.36 -1.14
CA PHE A 102 5.19 9.76 -0.17
C PHE A 102 6.45 9.23 -0.83
N ASN A 103 7.57 9.33 -0.11
CA ASN A 103 8.72 8.44 -0.30
C ASN A 103 8.55 7.24 0.62
N VAL A 104 8.87 6.04 0.12
CA VAL A 104 8.81 4.81 0.89
C VAL A 104 10.10 4.02 0.70
N LYS A 105 10.60 3.43 1.78
CA LYS A 105 11.78 2.56 1.79
C LYS A 105 11.48 1.36 2.65
N ALA A 106 11.91 0.18 2.21
CA ALA A 106 11.75 -1.06 2.95
C ALA A 106 13.10 -1.74 3.12
N HIS A 107 13.34 -2.28 4.32
CA HIS A 107 14.53 -3.07 4.64
C HIS A 107 14.16 -4.24 5.55
N ASP A 108 14.94 -5.31 5.50
CA ASP A 108 14.65 -6.56 6.23
C ASP A 108 15.63 -6.83 7.38
N GLY A 109 16.39 -5.83 7.80
CA GLY A 109 17.39 -5.97 8.84
C GLY A 109 18.75 -6.44 8.32
N ILE A 110 18.80 -7.00 7.12
CA ILE A 110 20.04 -7.41 6.44
C ILE A 110 20.43 -6.35 5.42
N GLY A 111 19.45 -5.81 4.70
CA GLY A 111 19.69 -4.78 3.72
C GLY A 111 18.40 -4.15 3.21
N SER A 112 18.55 -3.18 2.31
CA SER A 112 17.42 -2.58 1.60
C SER A 112 16.80 -3.61 0.66
N ILE A 113 15.48 -3.71 0.66
CA ILE A 113 14.75 -4.62 -0.23
C ILE A 113 13.93 -3.88 -1.27
N GLY A 114 13.64 -2.60 -1.06
CA GLY A 114 12.88 -1.82 -2.03
C GLY A 114 12.74 -0.37 -1.61
N GLU A 115 12.47 0.47 -2.59
CA GLU A 115 12.22 1.90 -2.37
C GLU A 115 11.49 2.51 -3.56
N GLY A 116 10.91 3.67 -3.35
CA GLY A 116 10.25 4.43 -4.40
C GLY A 116 9.25 5.43 -3.88
N ARG A 117 8.21 5.65 -4.68
CA ARG A 117 7.18 6.66 -4.41
C ARG A 117 5.79 6.06 -4.48
N HIS A 118 4.92 6.63 -3.66
CA HIS A 118 3.52 6.24 -3.58
C HIS A 118 2.65 7.50 -3.45
N GLN A 119 1.48 7.47 -4.08
CA GLN A 119 0.50 8.54 -3.93
C GLN A 119 -0.84 7.96 -3.51
N ARG A 120 -1.50 8.70 -2.62
CA ARG A 120 -2.85 8.38 -2.16
C ARG A 120 -3.76 9.57 -2.36
N PHE A 121 -5.04 9.29 -2.53
CA PHE A 121 -6.07 10.31 -2.67
C PHE A 121 -7.04 10.21 -1.50
N VAL A 122 -7.23 11.32 -0.78
CA VAL A 122 -8.16 11.37 0.36
C VAL A 122 -9.59 11.43 -0.16
N ILE A 123 -10.43 10.55 0.35
CA ILE A 123 -11.84 10.42 -0.05
C ILE A 123 -12.76 10.50 1.16
N GLU A 124 -14.02 10.82 0.89
CA GLU A 124 -15.11 10.61 1.84
C GLU A 124 -15.77 9.27 1.51
N TRP A 125 -15.84 8.36 2.48
CA TRP A 125 -16.30 6.99 2.25
C TRP A 125 -17.71 6.93 1.66
N ASP A 126 -18.64 7.76 2.15
CA ASP A 126 -20.01 7.75 1.68
C ASP A 126 -20.12 8.11 0.20
N LYS A 127 -19.41 9.16 -0.22
CA LYS A 127 -19.38 9.59 -1.62
C LYS A 127 -18.71 8.57 -2.52
N PHE A 128 -17.64 7.97 -2.05
CA PHE A 128 -16.92 6.94 -2.80
C PHE A 128 -17.78 5.69 -2.98
N SER A 129 -18.42 5.22 -1.90
CA SER A 129 -19.31 4.05 -1.92
C SER A 129 -20.49 4.25 -2.87
N GLU A 130 -21.03 5.46 -2.93
CA GLU A 130 -22.11 5.82 -3.85
C GLU A 130 -21.66 5.70 -5.30
N ARG A 131 -20.48 6.26 -5.64
CA ARG A 131 -19.90 6.13 -6.99
C ARG A 131 -19.61 4.69 -7.36
N LEU A 132 -19.16 3.89 -6.41
CA LEU A 132 -18.87 2.48 -6.62
C LEU A 132 -20.14 1.68 -6.89
N ARG A 133 -21.23 1.95 -6.16
CA ARG A 133 -22.54 1.35 -6.43
C ARG A 133 -23.05 1.71 -7.83
N ALA A 134 -22.88 2.96 -8.25
CA ALA A 134 -23.28 3.41 -9.58
C ALA A 134 -22.50 2.67 -10.68
N LYS A 135 -21.20 2.46 -10.48
CA LYS A 135 -20.36 1.70 -11.41
C LYS A 135 -20.78 0.23 -11.47
N ALA A 136 -21.05 -0.38 -10.32
CA ALA A 136 -21.50 -1.78 -10.26
C ALA A 136 -22.85 -1.98 -10.96
N ALA A 137 -23.75 -1.02 -10.86
CA ALA A 137 -25.04 -1.06 -11.55
C ALA A 137 -24.88 -1.06 -13.07
N LYS A 138 -23.88 -0.36 -13.60
CA LYS A 138 -23.57 -0.37 -15.04
C LYS A 138 -23.12 -1.74 -15.52
N ILE A 139 -22.34 -2.46 -14.72
CA ILE A 139 -21.90 -3.81 -15.07
C ILE A 139 -23.09 -4.76 -15.19
N VAL A 140 -24.03 -4.70 -14.25
CA VAL A 140 -25.26 -5.52 -14.30
C VAL A 140 -26.08 -5.22 -15.54
N THR A 141 -26.23 -3.95 -15.92
CA THR A 141 -26.97 -3.53 -17.10
C THR A 141 -26.31 -4.03 -18.39
N GLU A 142 -24.98 -4.01 -18.48
CA GLU A 142 -24.23 -4.49 -19.65
C GLU A 142 -24.27 -6.01 -19.77
N SER A 143 -24.40 -6.73 -18.66
CA SER A 143 -24.48 -8.20 -18.63
C SER A 143 -25.86 -8.75 -18.97
N ALA A 144 -26.87 -7.92 -18.90
CA ALA A 144 -28.24 -8.26 -19.24
C ALA A 144 -28.52 -8.08 -20.72
#